data_7f67092f1c807c508565fd5d09611120
#
_entry.id   7f67092f1c807c508565fd5d09611120
#
_cell.length_a   1.000
_cell.length_b   1.000
_cell.length_c   1.000
_cell.angle_alpha   90.00
_cell.angle_beta   90.00
_cell.angle_gamma   90.00
#
_symmetry.space_group_name_H-M   'P 1'
#
loop_
_entity.id
_entity.type
_entity.pdbx_description
1 polymer ?
#
loop_
_entity_poly.entity_id
_entity_poly.type
_entity_poly.pdbx_seq_one_letter_code
_entity_poly.pdbx_strand_id
1 'polypeptide(L)'
;PSISLVSQSLREWTAEALSPLHAFVVCSDTKVGRDEEDISTHDLAYPATTNARKLTQAASVLTKDRRTVVFSTYQSIQVLADAQKQGFGEFDLIICDEAHRTTGLTLPGEDPSEFLKVHQNHIVRGQKRVYMTATPRIYGDASKTKANQAGAEIFSMDNEADFGREFYRLGFGKAVERDLLSEYKVLIVAVKESEMAKLANNFNNAYKIDEKKAIDIRFATKIVGSWKGLSKRGLVLVGEDGPE
;
A
#
# COMPACT_ATOMS: atom_id res chain seq x y z
N PRO A 1 1.53 0.02 4.95
CA PRO A 1 0.80 -1.22 5.23
C PRO A 1 -0.31 -0.98 6.24
N SER A 2 -1.32 -1.87 6.27
CA SER A 2 -2.35 -1.90 7.30
C SER A 2 -1.77 -2.43 8.62
N ILE A 3 -2.50 -2.30 9.73
CA ILE A 3 -2.07 -2.85 11.03
C ILE A 3 -1.90 -4.37 10.95
N SER A 4 -2.77 -5.06 10.22
CA SER A 4 -2.64 -6.52 9.99
C SER A 4 -1.35 -6.89 9.28
N LEU A 5 -0.93 -6.13 8.26
CA LEU A 5 0.36 -6.35 7.59
C LEU A 5 1.55 -6.02 8.51
N VAL A 6 1.45 -5.00 9.34
CA VAL A 6 2.48 -4.71 10.36
C VAL A 6 2.62 -5.87 11.34
N SER A 7 1.50 -6.41 11.82
CA SER A 7 1.47 -7.56 12.72
C SER A 7 2.04 -8.83 12.05
N GLN A 8 1.67 -9.08 10.80
CA GLN A 8 2.22 -10.20 10.03
C GLN A 8 3.74 -10.05 9.85
N SER A 9 4.21 -8.89 9.37
CA SER A 9 5.64 -8.64 9.19
C SER A 9 6.42 -8.79 10.48
N LEU A 10 5.88 -8.30 11.61
CA LEU A 10 6.50 -8.47 12.92
C LEU A 10 6.67 -9.96 13.26
N ARG A 11 5.62 -10.76 13.11
CA ARG A 11 5.66 -12.21 13.40
C ARG A 11 6.67 -12.93 12.50
N GLU A 12 6.58 -12.71 11.19
CA GLU A 12 7.45 -13.37 10.21
C GLU A 12 8.94 -13.00 10.46
N TRP A 13 9.21 -11.72 10.64
CA TRP A 13 10.59 -11.26 10.86
C TRP A 13 11.17 -11.76 12.19
N THR A 14 10.36 -11.84 13.25
CA THR A 14 10.84 -12.36 14.53
C THR A 14 11.00 -13.89 14.51
N ALA A 15 10.16 -14.61 13.76
CA ALA A 15 10.26 -16.06 13.62
C ALA A 15 11.46 -16.50 12.76
N GLU A 16 11.72 -15.77 11.66
CA GLU A 16 12.77 -16.10 10.69
C GLU A 16 14.12 -15.43 11.00
N ALA A 17 14.19 -14.61 12.03
CA ALA A 17 15.43 -13.92 12.38
C ALA A 17 16.48 -14.89 12.88
N LEU A 18 17.68 -14.85 12.28
CA LEU A 18 18.84 -15.66 12.72
C LEU A 18 19.36 -15.29 14.09
N SER A 19 18.97 -14.14 14.62
CA SER A 19 19.29 -13.66 15.96
C SER A 19 18.11 -12.86 16.51
N PRO A 20 17.93 -12.80 17.85
CA PRO A 20 16.85 -12.01 18.45
C PRO A 20 16.89 -10.55 18.01
N LEU A 21 15.71 -9.97 17.75
CA LEU A 21 15.54 -8.58 17.37
C LEU A 21 15.02 -7.74 18.53
N HIS A 22 15.40 -6.47 18.57
CA HIS A 22 14.65 -5.45 19.29
C HIS A 22 13.57 -4.90 18.35
N ALA A 23 12.33 -5.32 18.53
CA ALA A 23 11.22 -4.96 17.65
C ALA A 23 10.31 -3.92 18.29
N PHE A 24 10.06 -2.82 17.59
CA PHE A 24 9.10 -1.79 17.94
C PHE A 24 7.99 -1.72 16.91
N VAL A 25 6.79 -1.36 17.35
CA VAL A 25 5.64 -1.12 16.49
C VAL A 25 5.17 0.32 16.68
N VAL A 26 5.06 1.05 15.57
CA VAL A 26 4.58 2.43 15.54
C VAL A 26 3.38 2.52 14.61
N CYS A 27 2.20 2.65 15.20
CA CYS A 27 0.96 2.83 14.46
C CYS A 27 -0.01 3.70 15.25
N SER A 28 -0.86 4.46 14.53
CA SER A 28 -1.88 5.31 15.15
C SER A 28 -3.16 4.53 15.38
N ASP A 29 -3.74 4.70 16.57
CA ASP A 29 -4.94 4.00 17.05
C ASP A 29 -6.24 4.50 16.38
N THR A 30 -6.22 5.62 15.67
CA THR A 30 -7.42 6.38 15.29
C THR A 30 -8.24 5.80 14.14
N LYS A 31 -7.82 4.69 13.52
CA LYS A 31 -8.57 4.03 12.42
C LYS A 31 -8.86 2.55 12.65
N VAL A 32 -8.54 2.03 13.81
CA VAL A 32 -8.86 0.66 14.19
C VAL A 32 -10.35 0.57 14.49
N GLY A 33 -11.07 -0.24 13.74
CA GLY A 33 -12.46 -0.57 14.03
C GLY A 33 -13.49 -0.21 12.97
N ARG A 34 -13.09 0.02 11.71
CA ARG A 34 -14.04 0.24 10.60
C ARG A 34 -14.14 -0.90 9.60
N ASP A 35 -13.14 -1.76 9.54
CA ASP A 35 -13.18 -2.96 8.69
C ASP A 35 -12.92 -4.19 9.57
N GLU A 36 -13.75 -5.22 9.40
CA GLU A 36 -13.70 -6.46 10.20
C GLU A 36 -12.38 -7.25 10.08
N GLU A 37 -11.46 -6.81 9.23
CA GLU A 37 -10.14 -7.40 9.03
C GLU A 37 -9.01 -6.70 9.81
N ASP A 38 -9.28 -5.60 10.51
CA ASP A 38 -8.25 -4.87 11.25
C ASP A 38 -8.01 -5.49 12.63
N ILE A 39 -6.81 -6.04 12.81
CA ILE A 39 -6.34 -6.50 14.12
C ILE A 39 -6.21 -5.29 15.04
N SER A 40 -6.80 -5.36 16.22
CA SER A 40 -6.64 -4.36 17.27
C SER A 40 -5.16 -4.19 17.66
N THR A 41 -4.77 -2.99 18.08
CA THR A 41 -3.40 -2.75 18.60
C THR A 41 -3.09 -3.60 19.81
N HIS A 42 -4.10 -4.09 20.53
CA HIS A 42 -3.97 -5.04 21.65
C HIS A 42 -3.58 -6.46 21.21
N ASP A 43 -3.84 -6.83 19.96
CA ASP A 43 -3.51 -8.15 19.42
C ASP A 43 -2.06 -8.24 18.91
N LEU A 44 -1.32 -7.13 18.93
CA LEU A 44 0.09 -7.11 18.58
C LEU A 44 0.92 -7.78 19.69
N ALA A 45 1.88 -8.60 19.29
CA ALA A 45 2.79 -9.28 20.23
C ALA A 45 3.63 -8.30 21.07
N TYR A 46 3.82 -7.07 20.57
CA TYR A 46 4.55 -5.97 21.23
C TYR A 46 3.64 -4.74 21.31
N PRO A 47 3.71 -3.97 22.41
CA PRO A 47 2.90 -2.77 22.54
C PRO A 47 3.18 -1.78 21.42
N ALA A 48 2.16 -1.42 20.67
CA ALA A 48 2.26 -0.35 19.69
C ALA A 48 2.37 1.00 20.41
N THR A 49 3.14 1.92 19.85
CA THR A 49 3.27 3.26 20.39
C THR A 49 3.02 4.32 19.33
N THR A 50 2.35 5.40 19.71
CA THR A 50 2.24 6.64 18.95
C THR A 50 3.08 7.76 19.60
N ASN A 51 3.84 7.45 20.64
CA ASN A 51 4.58 8.42 21.42
C ASN A 51 6.08 8.36 21.08
N ALA A 52 6.56 9.37 20.37
CA ALA A 52 7.96 9.52 19.97
C ALA A 52 8.94 9.45 21.15
N ARG A 53 8.59 10.08 22.29
CA ARG A 53 9.44 10.09 23.49
C ARG A 53 9.59 8.69 24.10
N LYS A 54 8.49 7.95 24.19
CA LYS A 54 8.53 6.56 24.68
C LYS A 54 9.38 5.68 23.77
N LEU A 55 9.24 5.84 22.44
CA LEU A 55 10.04 5.11 21.47
C LEU A 55 11.54 5.41 21.66
N THR A 56 11.91 6.69 21.76
CA THR A 56 13.29 7.11 21.95
C THR A 56 13.87 6.61 23.27
N GLN A 57 13.12 6.72 24.38
CA GLN A 57 13.55 6.21 25.68
C GLN A 57 13.73 4.69 25.68
N ALA A 58 12.79 3.95 25.10
CA ALA A 58 12.91 2.50 25.00
C ALA A 58 14.13 2.08 24.16
N ALA A 59 14.40 2.80 23.06
CA ALA A 59 15.57 2.53 22.24
C ALA A 59 16.91 2.88 22.91
N SER A 60 16.96 3.90 23.78
CA SER A 60 18.19 4.36 24.43
C SER A 60 18.79 3.36 25.42
N VAL A 61 17.99 2.43 25.92
CA VAL A 61 18.44 1.39 26.87
C VAL A 61 18.76 0.05 26.19
N LEU A 62 18.65 -0.01 24.85
CA LEU A 62 18.94 -1.23 24.11
C LEU A 62 20.44 -1.48 23.98
N THR A 63 20.79 -2.73 24.01
CA THR A 63 22.16 -3.18 23.76
C THR A 63 22.45 -3.18 22.25
N LYS A 64 23.69 -2.90 21.87
CA LYS A 64 24.11 -2.86 20.46
C LYS A 64 24.38 -4.26 19.85
N ASP A 65 24.22 -5.31 20.63
CA ASP A 65 24.42 -6.70 20.22
C ASP A 65 23.28 -7.27 19.36
N ARG A 66 22.13 -6.57 19.34
CA ARG A 66 20.95 -6.97 18.59
C ARG A 66 20.53 -5.90 17.57
N ARG A 67 19.94 -6.34 16.47
CA ARG A 67 19.34 -5.44 15.49
C ARG A 67 18.05 -4.85 16.03
N THR A 68 17.89 -3.55 15.87
CA THR A 68 16.65 -2.85 16.18
C THR A 68 15.83 -2.68 14.91
N VAL A 69 14.57 -3.13 14.93
CA VAL A 69 13.64 -3.02 13.81
C VAL A 69 12.41 -2.26 14.28
N VAL A 70 12.00 -1.27 13.51
CA VAL A 70 10.78 -0.50 13.77
C VAL A 70 9.78 -0.79 12.64
N PHE A 71 8.68 -1.41 12.99
CA PHE A 71 7.55 -1.63 12.08
C PHE A 71 6.58 -0.46 12.20
N SER A 72 6.29 0.21 11.10
CA SER A 72 5.44 1.40 11.10
C SER A 72 4.46 1.42 9.93
N THR A 73 3.32 2.03 10.15
CA THR A 73 2.45 2.44 9.04
C THR A 73 2.94 3.77 8.46
N TYR A 74 2.64 4.05 7.19
CA TYR A 74 2.98 5.35 6.59
C TYR A 74 2.30 6.52 7.31
N GLN A 75 1.07 6.33 7.78
CA GLN A 75 0.33 7.34 8.53
C GLN A 75 1.01 7.74 9.85
N SER A 76 1.87 6.89 10.38
CA SER A 76 2.58 7.14 11.64
C SER A 76 4.00 7.64 11.44
N ILE A 77 4.39 8.01 10.23
CA ILE A 77 5.75 8.41 9.90
C ILE A 77 6.21 9.65 10.70
N GLN A 78 5.28 10.54 11.04
CA GLN A 78 5.57 11.72 11.85
C GLN A 78 6.10 11.35 13.25
N VAL A 79 5.64 10.24 13.82
CA VAL A 79 6.13 9.74 15.12
C VAL A 79 7.62 9.38 15.03
N LEU A 80 8.05 8.78 13.91
CA LEU A 80 9.46 8.45 13.66
C LEU A 80 10.30 9.70 13.46
N ALA A 81 9.80 10.67 12.70
CA ALA A 81 10.45 11.96 12.51
C ALA A 81 10.68 12.68 13.85
N ASP A 82 9.66 12.70 14.70
CA ASP A 82 9.74 13.36 16.01
C ASP A 82 10.61 12.57 16.99
N ALA A 83 10.64 11.24 16.92
CA ALA A 83 11.57 10.41 17.69
C ALA A 83 13.03 10.70 17.30
N GLN A 84 13.33 10.85 16.01
CA GLN A 84 14.67 11.20 15.55
C GLN A 84 15.11 12.60 15.98
N LYS A 85 14.19 13.57 16.04
CA LYS A 85 14.46 14.90 16.62
C LYS A 85 14.80 14.81 18.12
N GLN A 86 14.29 13.79 18.81
CA GLN A 86 14.50 13.54 20.24
C GLN A 86 15.67 12.60 20.54
N GLY A 87 16.47 12.25 19.54
CA GLY A 87 17.68 11.45 19.72
C GLY A 87 17.56 9.96 19.35
N PHE A 88 16.42 9.52 18.78
CA PHE A 88 16.35 8.22 18.11
C PHE A 88 17.26 8.24 16.87
N GLY A 89 18.20 7.38 16.75
CA GLY A 89 19.21 7.41 15.69
C GLY A 89 18.67 7.45 14.25
N GLU A 90 19.58 7.62 13.30
CA GLU A 90 19.30 7.44 11.88
C GLU A 90 19.12 5.94 11.58
N PHE A 91 18.22 5.61 10.65
CA PHE A 91 18.04 4.23 10.18
C PHE A 91 19.14 3.87 9.16
N ASP A 92 19.77 2.71 9.32
CA ASP A 92 20.69 2.19 8.30
C ASP A 92 19.94 1.82 7.02
N LEU A 93 18.71 1.29 7.16
CA LEU A 93 17.86 0.87 6.06
C LEU A 93 16.40 1.16 6.38
N ILE A 94 15.71 1.77 5.43
CA ILE A 94 14.25 1.93 5.42
C ILE A 94 13.68 1.04 4.31
N ILE A 95 12.79 0.11 4.66
CA ILE A 95 12.09 -0.74 3.71
C ILE A 95 10.66 -0.22 3.56
N CYS A 96 10.33 0.21 2.35
CA CYS A 96 9.02 0.74 1.97
C CYS A 96 8.22 -0.35 1.26
N ASP A 97 7.41 -1.09 2.00
CA ASP A 97 6.49 -2.07 1.44
C ASP A 97 5.24 -1.39 0.90
N GLU A 98 4.61 -1.98 -0.14
CA GLU A 98 3.52 -1.35 -0.90
C GLU A 98 3.88 0.06 -1.40
N ALA A 99 5.09 0.20 -1.92
CA ALA A 99 5.68 1.49 -2.25
C ALA A 99 4.91 2.29 -3.31
N HIS A 100 4.02 1.66 -4.09
CA HIS A 100 3.10 2.38 -4.98
C HIS A 100 2.23 3.42 -4.23
N ARG A 101 2.04 3.26 -2.92
CA ARG A 101 1.31 4.21 -2.06
C ARG A 101 2.13 5.46 -1.74
N THR A 102 3.44 5.41 -1.92
CA THR A 102 4.33 6.56 -1.72
C THR A 102 4.55 7.37 -3.01
N THR A 103 3.69 7.18 -4.00
CA THR A 103 3.60 8.00 -5.20
C THR A 103 2.52 9.07 -5.02
N GLY A 104 2.69 10.21 -5.67
CA GLY A 104 1.70 11.29 -5.56
C GLY A 104 2.26 12.63 -6.00
N LEU A 105 1.55 13.68 -5.62
CA LEU A 105 1.82 15.06 -5.96
C LEU A 105 1.82 15.90 -4.70
N THR A 106 2.77 16.82 -4.59
CA THR A 106 2.77 17.88 -3.57
C THR A 106 2.76 19.24 -4.27
N LEU A 107 1.77 20.08 -3.94
CA LEU A 107 1.68 21.43 -4.49
C LEU A 107 2.67 22.37 -3.78
N PRO A 108 3.11 23.46 -4.45
CA PRO A 108 3.99 24.45 -3.84
C PRO A 108 3.38 25.05 -2.57
N GLY A 109 4.14 25.02 -1.48
CA GLY A 109 3.69 25.56 -0.20
C GLY A 109 2.80 24.63 0.63
N GLU A 110 2.50 23.44 0.14
CA GLU A 110 1.81 22.40 0.90
C GLU A 110 2.79 21.42 1.55
N ASP A 111 2.43 20.92 2.71
CA ASP A 111 3.16 19.81 3.33
C ASP A 111 2.91 18.51 2.53
N PRO A 112 3.94 17.69 2.30
CA PRO A 112 3.76 16.41 1.65
C PRO A 112 2.85 15.51 2.48
N SER A 113 2.05 14.69 1.80
CA SER A 113 1.23 13.70 2.48
C SER A 113 2.11 12.76 3.32
N GLU A 114 1.52 12.16 4.37
CA GLU A 114 2.25 11.22 5.24
C GLU A 114 2.97 10.11 4.45
N PHE A 115 2.41 9.72 3.29
CA PHE A 115 2.99 8.69 2.42
C PHE A 115 4.22 9.18 1.66
N LEU A 116 4.31 10.46 1.33
CA LEU A 116 5.44 11.06 0.61
C LEU A 116 6.61 11.43 1.53
N LYS A 117 6.35 11.63 2.81
CA LYS A 117 7.38 12.01 3.79
C LYS A 117 8.53 11.01 3.88
N VAL A 118 8.28 9.73 3.54
CA VAL A 118 9.31 8.70 3.58
C VAL A 118 10.47 8.93 2.58
N HIS A 119 10.25 9.67 1.50
CA HIS A 119 11.30 10.03 0.53
C HIS A 119 12.26 11.09 1.08
N GLN A 120 11.79 11.90 2.01
CA GLN A 120 12.47 13.12 2.43
C GLN A 120 13.39 12.87 3.63
N ASN A 121 14.71 12.89 3.38
CA ASN A 121 15.71 12.60 4.42
C ASN A 121 15.78 13.66 5.52
N HIS A 122 15.27 14.87 5.28
CA HIS A 122 15.13 15.89 6.31
C HIS A 122 13.95 15.64 7.27
N ILE A 123 12.98 14.80 6.88
CA ILE A 123 11.85 14.40 7.72
C ILE A 123 12.19 13.10 8.45
N VAL A 124 12.50 12.02 7.72
CA VAL A 124 12.91 10.74 8.30
C VAL A 124 14.29 10.36 7.75
N ARG A 125 15.28 10.39 8.62
CA ARG A 125 16.67 10.13 8.26
C ARG A 125 16.92 8.64 8.11
N GLY A 126 17.50 8.26 6.98
CA GLY A 126 17.94 6.90 6.70
C GLY A 126 19.02 6.88 5.62
N GLN A 127 20.01 6.02 5.80
CA GLN A 127 21.17 5.93 4.91
C GLN A 127 20.77 5.32 3.55
N LYS A 128 19.90 4.32 3.59
CA LYS A 128 19.43 3.61 2.39
C LYS A 128 17.91 3.39 2.45
N ARG A 129 17.29 3.34 1.26
CA ARG A 129 15.88 3.00 1.10
C ARG A 129 15.71 1.89 0.08
N VAL A 130 14.80 0.96 0.36
CA VAL A 130 14.35 -0.08 -0.58
C VAL A 130 12.85 0.06 -0.73
N TYR A 131 12.41 0.16 -1.97
CA TYR A 131 11.00 0.27 -2.32
C TYR A 131 10.53 -1.03 -2.94
N MET A 132 9.49 -1.63 -2.36
CA MET A 132 8.93 -2.91 -2.80
C MET A 132 7.46 -2.74 -3.14
N THR A 133 7.03 -3.28 -4.27
CA THR A 133 5.62 -3.31 -4.66
C THR A 133 5.37 -4.36 -5.72
N ALA A 134 4.17 -4.96 -5.70
CA ALA A 134 3.69 -5.81 -6.79
C ALA A 134 3.12 -4.99 -7.97
N THR A 135 2.76 -3.73 -7.74
CA THR A 135 2.05 -2.87 -8.69
C THR A 135 2.72 -1.50 -8.82
N PRO A 136 3.83 -1.37 -9.58
CA PRO A 136 4.49 -0.08 -9.79
C PRO A 136 3.50 0.96 -10.33
N ARG A 137 3.50 2.15 -9.73
CA ARG A 137 2.66 3.26 -10.17
C ARG A 137 3.49 4.32 -10.89
N ILE A 138 3.21 4.48 -12.18
CA ILE A 138 3.91 5.41 -13.07
C ILE A 138 2.89 6.42 -13.58
N TYR A 139 3.23 7.71 -13.49
CA TYR A 139 2.42 8.78 -14.05
C TYR A 139 2.87 9.06 -15.49
N GLY A 140 1.89 9.20 -16.39
CA GLY A 140 2.16 9.53 -17.80
C GLY A 140 2.70 10.95 -17.97
N ASP A 141 3.37 11.21 -19.12
CA ASP A 141 4.05 12.47 -19.41
C ASP A 141 3.13 13.69 -19.34
N ALA A 142 1.88 13.57 -19.74
CA ALA A 142 0.88 14.64 -19.62
C ALA A 142 0.65 15.07 -18.16
N SER A 143 0.64 14.13 -17.23
CA SER A 143 0.49 14.41 -15.80
C SER A 143 1.74 15.03 -15.21
N LYS A 144 2.94 14.55 -15.62
CA LYS A 144 4.22 15.12 -15.22
C LYS A 144 4.39 16.55 -15.73
N THR A 145 4.02 16.80 -16.98
CA THR A 145 4.06 18.15 -17.58
C THR A 145 3.15 19.13 -16.83
N LYS A 146 1.91 18.71 -16.51
CA LYS A 146 0.99 19.55 -15.75
C LYS A 146 1.51 19.83 -14.32
N ALA A 147 2.09 18.85 -13.66
CA ALA A 147 2.71 19.03 -12.36
C ALA A 147 3.84 20.05 -12.42
N ASN A 148 4.76 19.91 -13.37
CA ASN A 148 5.87 20.85 -13.58
C ASN A 148 5.38 22.28 -13.87
N GLN A 149 4.34 22.45 -14.70
CA GLN A 149 3.73 23.75 -14.98
C GLN A 149 3.12 24.40 -13.74
N ALA A 150 2.58 23.59 -12.85
CA ALA A 150 2.04 24.04 -11.56
C ALA A 150 3.13 24.24 -10.49
N GLY A 151 4.40 23.97 -10.80
CA GLY A 151 5.50 23.98 -9.82
C GLY A 151 5.38 22.89 -8.75
N ALA A 152 4.58 21.85 -9.00
CA ALA A 152 4.34 20.78 -8.07
C ALA A 152 5.39 19.68 -8.17
N GLU A 153 5.77 19.10 -7.04
CA GLU A 153 6.63 17.93 -6.97
C GLU A 153 5.81 16.65 -7.20
N ILE A 154 6.22 15.82 -8.15
CA ILE A 154 5.54 14.55 -8.48
C ILE A 154 6.46 13.38 -8.23
N PHE A 155 6.02 12.46 -7.36
CA PHE A 155 6.69 11.20 -7.06
C PHE A 155 6.11 10.08 -7.92
N SER A 156 6.89 9.60 -8.89
CA SER A 156 6.51 8.54 -9.85
C SER A 156 7.57 7.46 -9.83
N MET A 157 7.18 6.18 -9.80
CA MET A 157 8.11 5.06 -9.58
C MET A 157 9.10 4.83 -10.72
N ASP A 158 8.95 5.51 -11.86
CA ASP A 158 9.94 5.56 -12.93
C ASP A 158 11.00 6.67 -12.75
N ASN A 159 10.89 7.48 -11.69
CA ASN A 159 11.90 8.46 -11.33
C ASN A 159 12.98 7.82 -10.45
N GLU A 160 14.15 7.53 -11.04
CA GLU A 160 15.26 6.92 -10.31
C GLU A 160 15.84 7.81 -9.21
N ALA A 161 15.66 9.13 -9.29
CA ALA A 161 16.13 10.05 -8.26
C ALA A 161 15.37 9.86 -6.93
N ASP A 162 14.06 9.51 -7.01
CA ASP A 162 13.20 9.34 -5.84
C ASP A 162 13.16 7.88 -5.35
N PHE A 163 13.03 6.94 -6.29
CA PHE A 163 12.82 5.52 -5.98
C PHE A 163 14.07 4.65 -6.15
N GLY A 164 15.13 5.20 -6.72
CA GLY A 164 16.31 4.43 -7.06
C GLY A 164 16.09 3.53 -8.28
N ARG A 165 17.15 2.82 -8.64
CA ARG A 165 17.13 1.91 -9.79
C ARG A 165 16.40 0.61 -9.46
N GLU A 166 15.55 0.13 -10.38
CA GLU A 166 14.97 -1.21 -10.26
C GLU A 166 16.08 -2.27 -10.34
N PHE A 167 16.23 -3.08 -9.31
CA PHE A 167 17.27 -4.12 -9.24
C PHE A 167 16.70 -5.54 -9.23
N TYR A 168 15.38 -5.70 -9.04
CA TYR A 168 14.73 -7.01 -9.07
C TYR A 168 13.29 -6.92 -9.53
N ARG A 169 12.88 -7.84 -10.40
CA ARG A 169 11.50 -8.03 -10.84
C ARG A 169 11.18 -9.51 -10.96
N LEU A 170 10.10 -9.94 -10.32
CA LEU A 170 9.54 -11.28 -10.45
C LEU A 170 8.11 -11.18 -10.98
N GLY A 171 7.92 -11.50 -12.27
CA GLY A 171 6.59 -11.59 -12.87
C GLY A 171 5.90 -12.91 -12.55
N PHE A 172 4.57 -12.95 -12.69
CA PHE A 172 3.76 -14.14 -12.41
C PHE A 172 4.23 -15.39 -13.15
N GLY A 173 4.50 -15.31 -14.45
CA GLY A 173 4.97 -16.45 -15.24
C GLY A 173 6.24 -17.06 -14.67
N LYS A 174 7.24 -16.21 -14.37
CA LYS A 174 8.49 -16.69 -13.74
C LYS A 174 8.29 -17.26 -12.33
N ALA A 175 7.31 -16.74 -11.59
CA ALA A 175 7.00 -17.26 -10.26
C ALA A 175 6.36 -18.65 -10.35
N VAL A 176 5.49 -18.88 -11.34
CA VAL A 176 4.93 -20.22 -11.64
C VAL A 176 6.02 -21.17 -12.12
N GLU A 177 6.87 -20.76 -13.08
CA GLU A 177 8.00 -21.57 -13.57
C GLU A 177 8.98 -22.00 -12.46
N ARG A 178 9.04 -21.25 -11.36
CA ARG A 178 9.88 -21.53 -10.18
C ARG A 178 9.15 -22.24 -9.04
N ASP A 179 7.93 -22.70 -9.27
CA ASP A 179 7.07 -23.33 -8.25
C ASP A 179 6.80 -22.45 -7.02
N LEU A 180 6.93 -21.12 -7.17
CA LEU A 180 6.62 -20.15 -6.11
C LEU A 180 5.14 -19.79 -6.06
N LEU A 181 4.44 -19.94 -7.18
CA LEU A 181 3.00 -19.75 -7.32
C LEU A 181 2.38 -20.92 -8.09
N SER A 182 1.16 -21.27 -7.73
CA SER A 182 0.34 -22.22 -8.50
C SER A 182 -0.02 -21.62 -9.86
N GLU A 183 -0.28 -22.49 -10.84
CA GLU A 183 -0.85 -22.05 -12.12
C GLU A 183 -2.14 -21.28 -11.90
N TYR A 184 -2.35 -20.25 -12.72
CA TYR A 184 -3.53 -19.39 -12.64
C TYR A 184 -4.18 -19.23 -14.01
N LYS A 185 -5.48 -18.96 -13.99
CA LYS A 185 -6.24 -18.61 -15.19
C LYS A 185 -6.77 -17.19 -15.04
N VAL A 186 -6.56 -16.36 -16.06
CA VAL A 186 -7.13 -15.01 -16.11
C VAL A 186 -8.47 -15.08 -16.83
N LEU A 187 -9.53 -14.68 -16.12
CA LEU A 187 -10.85 -14.58 -16.69
C LEU A 187 -11.16 -13.10 -16.98
N ILE A 188 -11.33 -12.77 -18.26
CA ILE A 188 -11.74 -11.44 -18.68
C ILE A 188 -13.24 -11.45 -18.94
N VAL A 189 -13.98 -10.69 -18.14
CA VAL A 189 -15.42 -10.54 -18.27
C VAL A 189 -15.72 -9.19 -18.89
N ALA A 190 -16.17 -9.18 -20.16
CA ALA A 190 -16.65 -7.99 -20.82
C ALA A 190 -18.14 -7.74 -20.47
N VAL A 191 -18.45 -6.53 -20.07
CA VAL A 191 -19.82 -6.10 -19.74
C VAL A 191 -20.16 -4.87 -20.59
N LYS A 192 -21.28 -4.94 -21.33
CA LYS A 192 -21.71 -3.82 -22.17
C LYS A 192 -22.26 -2.69 -21.30
N GLU A 193 -21.73 -1.49 -21.47
CA GLU A 193 -22.15 -0.30 -20.72
C GLU A 193 -23.64 -0.01 -20.85
N SER A 194 -24.21 -0.22 -22.04
CA SER A 194 -25.64 -0.04 -22.29
C SER A 194 -26.54 -0.99 -21.49
N GLU A 195 -26.09 -2.22 -21.21
CA GLU A 195 -26.82 -3.16 -20.36
C GLU A 195 -26.78 -2.71 -18.90
N MET A 196 -25.63 -2.17 -18.48
CA MET A 196 -25.43 -1.70 -17.11
C MET A 196 -26.22 -0.43 -16.81
N ALA A 197 -26.28 0.51 -17.76
CA ALA A 197 -27.10 1.71 -17.62
C ALA A 197 -28.58 1.35 -17.42
N LYS A 198 -29.10 0.40 -18.20
CA LYS A 198 -30.48 -0.08 -18.05
C LYS A 198 -30.73 -0.74 -16.69
N LEU A 199 -29.80 -1.57 -16.22
CA LEU A 199 -29.93 -2.22 -14.91
C LEU A 199 -29.86 -1.24 -13.75
N ALA A 200 -28.93 -0.30 -13.79
CA ALA A 200 -28.79 0.74 -12.77
C ALA A 200 -30.06 1.63 -12.71
N ASN A 201 -30.55 2.06 -13.86
CA ASN A 201 -31.77 2.87 -13.92
C ASN A 201 -33.01 2.10 -13.43
N ASN A 202 -33.16 0.84 -13.83
CA ASN A 202 -34.27 0.00 -13.36
C ASN A 202 -34.20 -0.21 -11.85
N PHE A 203 -33.04 -0.47 -11.31
CA PHE A 203 -32.84 -0.64 -9.87
C PHE A 203 -33.15 0.65 -9.09
N ASN A 204 -32.59 1.78 -9.52
CA ASN A 204 -32.82 3.06 -8.87
C ASN A 204 -34.31 3.47 -8.92
N ASN A 205 -35.00 3.22 -10.03
CA ASN A 205 -36.42 3.48 -10.18
C ASN A 205 -37.28 2.54 -9.33
N ALA A 206 -36.96 1.24 -9.30
CA ALA A 206 -37.71 0.25 -8.52
C ALA A 206 -37.70 0.53 -7.03
N TYR A 207 -36.56 1.00 -6.51
CA TYR A 207 -36.38 1.27 -5.09
C TYR A 207 -36.54 2.74 -4.70
N LYS A 208 -36.92 3.63 -5.65
CA LYS A 208 -37.08 5.09 -5.42
C LYS A 208 -35.90 5.70 -4.67
N ILE A 209 -34.67 5.32 -5.09
CA ILE A 209 -33.46 5.76 -4.43
C ILE A 209 -33.18 7.22 -4.81
N ASP A 210 -32.90 8.06 -3.80
CA ASP A 210 -32.50 9.45 -3.98
C ASP A 210 -31.22 9.56 -4.85
N GLU A 211 -31.13 10.58 -5.71
CA GLU A 211 -29.98 10.80 -6.61
C GLU A 211 -28.63 10.73 -5.90
N LYS A 212 -28.56 11.19 -4.62
CA LYS A 212 -27.35 11.13 -3.80
C LYS A 212 -26.95 9.71 -3.36
N LYS A 213 -27.87 8.74 -3.46
CA LYS A 213 -27.69 7.35 -3.06
C LYS A 213 -27.83 6.39 -4.25
N ALA A 214 -28.06 6.92 -5.44
CA ALA A 214 -28.21 6.12 -6.65
C ALA A 214 -26.96 5.26 -6.92
N ILE A 215 -27.18 4.03 -7.37
CA ILE A 215 -26.10 3.15 -7.77
C ILE A 215 -25.45 3.71 -9.03
N ASP A 216 -24.17 4.01 -8.94
CA ASP A 216 -23.36 4.41 -10.09
C ASP A 216 -23.19 3.23 -11.05
N ILE A 217 -23.18 3.54 -12.36
CA ILE A 217 -22.97 2.57 -13.45
C ILE A 217 -21.69 1.76 -13.23
N ARG A 218 -20.61 2.39 -12.75
CA ARG A 218 -19.33 1.70 -12.48
C ARG A 218 -19.46 0.66 -11.36
N PHE A 219 -20.24 0.97 -10.34
CA PHE A 219 -20.50 0.05 -9.23
C PHE A 219 -21.41 -1.11 -9.68
N ALA A 220 -22.48 -0.80 -10.43
CA ALA A 220 -23.34 -1.80 -11.03
C ALA A 220 -22.55 -2.75 -11.97
N THR A 221 -21.63 -2.20 -12.77
CA THR A 221 -20.75 -3.00 -13.64
C THR A 221 -19.88 -3.97 -12.86
N LYS A 222 -19.31 -3.55 -11.72
CA LYS A 222 -18.51 -4.43 -10.86
C LYS A 222 -19.34 -5.57 -10.29
N ILE A 223 -20.53 -5.28 -9.77
CA ILE A 223 -21.45 -6.31 -9.23
C ILE A 223 -21.83 -7.33 -10.29
N VAL A 224 -22.29 -6.86 -11.43
CA VAL A 224 -22.73 -7.76 -12.51
C VAL A 224 -21.57 -8.53 -13.12
N GLY A 225 -20.41 -7.89 -13.28
CA GLY A 225 -19.20 -8.57 -13.73
C GLY A 225 -18.79 -9.68 -12.76
N SER A 226 -18.77 -9.40 -11.46
CA SER A 226 -18.48 -10.39 -10.42
C SER A 226 -19.50 -11.53 -10.43
N TRP A 227 -20.81 -11.23 -10.53
CA TRP A 227 -21.85 -12.23 -10.59
C TRP A 227 -21.75 -13.11 -11.85
N LYS A 228 -21.51 -12.52 -13.04
CA LYS A 228 -21.27 -13.27 -14.28
C LYS A 228 -20.06 -14.18 -14.17
N GLY A 229 -18.95 -13.67 -13.60
CA GLY A 229 -17.74 -14.46 -13.35
C GLY A 229 -18.00 -15.65 -12.42
N LEU A 230 -18.66 -15.43 -11.30
CA LEU A 230 -18.99 -16.49 -10.33
C LEU A 230 -19.99 -17.50 -10.90
N SER A 231 -21.01 -17.06 -11.64
CA SER A 231 -22.04 -17.92 -12.21
C SER A 231 -21.62 -18.61 -13.50
N LYS A 232 -20.43 -18.30 -14.02
CA LYS A 232 -19.91 -18.77 -15.33
C LYS A 232 -20.86 -18.49 -16.50
N ARG A 233 -21.74 -17.49 -16.39
CA ARG A 233 -22.71 -17.11 -17.43
C ARG A 233 -22.11 -16.06 -18.37
N GLY A 234 -22.18 -16.32 -19.68
CA GLY A 234 -21.70 -15.40 -20.72
C GLY A 234 -20.17 -15.24 -20.74
N LEU A 235 -19.43 -16.24 -20.30
CA LEU A 235 -17.97 -16.29 -20.37
C LEU A 235 -17.56 -16.87 -21.72
N VAL A 236 -16.71 -16.16 -22.42
CA VAL A 236 -15.93 -16.69 -23.55
C VAL A 236 -14.54 -16.97 -23.02
N LEU A 237 -14.13 -18.23 -22.99
CA LEU A 237 -12.75 -18.59 -22.68
C LEU A 237 -11.92 -18.32 -23.93
N VAL A 238 -10.93 -17.44 -23.81
CA VAL A 238 -9.94 -17.22 -24.86
C VAL A 238 -8.78 -18.16 -24.52
N GLY A 239 -8.67 -19.27 -25.26
CA GLY A 239 -7.53 -20.19 -25.21
C GLY A 239 -6.37 -19.69 -26.07
N GLU A 240 -5.26 -20.43 -26.09
CA GLU A 240 -4.10 -20.17 -26.97
C GLU A 240 -4.47 -20.22 -28.46
N ASP A 241 -5.59 -20.88 -28.83
CA ASP A 241 -6.06 -21.06 -30.21
C ASP A 241 -7.18 -20.08 -30.62
N GLY A 242 -7.47 -19.05 -29.81
CA GLY A 242 -8.54 -18.07 -30.09
C GLY A 242 -9.90 -18.45 -29.47
N PRO A 243 -10.95 -17.66 -29.75
CA PRO A 243 -12.27 -17.91 -29.19
C PRO A 243 -12.91 -19.16 -29.84
N GLU A 244 -13.27 -20.16 -29.03
CA GLU A 244 -14.25 -21.18 -29.37
C GLU A 244 -15.69 -20.65 -29.18
#